data_d69b56f5f3c53ac49f6c6cb8d99fef51
#
_entry.id   d69b56f5f3c53ac49f6c6cb8d99fef51
#
_cell.length_a   1.000
_cell.length_b   1.000
_cell.length_c   1.000
_cell.angle_alpha   90.00
_cell.angle_beta   90.00
_cell.angle_gamma   90.00
#
_symmetry.space_group_name_H-M   'P 1'
#
loop_
_entity.id
_entity.type
_entity.pdbx_description
1 polymer ?
#
loop_
_entity_poly.entity_id
_entity_poly.type
_entity_poly.pdbx_seq_one_letter_code
_entity_poly.pdbx_strand_id
1 'polypeptide(L)'
;MEKSTVYFTDFRCPVGTSQLDKLKKLCIAAGIKDIDMEGKFVAIKMHFGELGNMAFLRPNYAKVVADLCKEQGGLPFLTDCNTLYPGSRKNALEHLDCANLNGFNTITTGCQIIIGDGLRGTDEVEVPVVNGEYCKTALIGHAIMDADIFISLSHFKGHEATGFGGALKNIGMGCGSLSLIHI
;
A
#
# COMPACT_ATOMS: atom_id res chain seq x y z
N MET A 1 -5.20 18.83 -21.40
CA MET A 1 -4.98 18.21 -20.09
C MET A 1 -3.71 18.78 -19.47
N GLU A 2 -3.79 19.29 -18.29
CA GLU A 2 -2.62 19.73 -17.53
C GLU A 2 -1.78 18.51 -17.16
N LYS A 3 -0.46 18.62 -17.29
CA LYS A 3 0.44 17.50 -16.99
C LYS A 3 0.66 17.40 -15.48
N SER A 4 0.54 16.19 -14.92
CA SER A 4 0.85 15.95 -13.51
C SER A 4 2.33 16.17 -13.22
N THR A 5 2.63 16.83 -12.10
CA THR A 5 4.00 16.98 -11.62
C THR A 5 4.48 15.67 -10.99
N VAL A 6 5.67 15.23 -11.39
CA VAL A 6 6.34 14.05 -10.82
C VAL A 6 7.56 14.50 -10.03
N TYR A 7 7.64 14.07 -8.77
CA TYR A 7 8.78 14.34 -7.90
C TYR A 7 9.70 13.12 -7.89
N PHE A 8 10.97 13.34 -8.13
CA PHE A 8 11.97 12.28 -8.27
C PHE A 8 13.19 12.55 -7.39
N THR A 9 13.76 11.49 -6.82
CA THR A 9 15.08 11.50 -6.21
C THR A 9 15.84 10.21 -6.55
N ASP A 10 17.14 10.29 -6.68
CA ASP A 10 18.01 9.13 -6.89
C ASP A 10 18.42 8.47 -5.55
N PHE A 11 19.20 7.38 -5.63
CA PHE A 11 19.70 6.67 -4.45
C PHE A 11 21.03 7.21 -3.90
N ARG A 12 21.63 8.24 -4.51
CA ARG A 12 22.86 8.83 -4.02
C ARG A 12 22.58 9.61 -2.74
N CYS A 13 23.34 9.33 -1.69
CA CYS A 13 23.21 10.02 -0.40
C CYS A 13 24.55 10.72 -0.08
N PRO A 14 24.55 12.05 0.06
CA PRO A 14 25.69 12.76 0.65
C PRO A 14 25.96 12.30 2.08
N VAL A 15 27.16 12.49 2.57
CA VAL A 15 27.51 12.21 3.98
C VAL A 15 26.55 12.96 4.90
N GLY A 16 26.02 12.26 5.90
CA GLY A 16 25.04 12.82 6.85
C GLY A 16 23.59 12.83 6.37
N THR A 17 23.30 12.23 5.20
CA THR A 17 21.92 12.10 4.69
C THR A 17 21.65 10.63 4.37
N SER A 18 20.45 10.15 4.72
CA SER A 18 19.98 8.81 4.38
C SER A 18 18.96 8.83 3.24
N GLN A 19 18.67 7.66 2.66
CA GLN A 19 17.57 7.50 1.71
C GLN A 19 16.21 7.79 2.35
N LEU A 20 16.06 7.54 3.66
CA LEU A 20 14.83 7.81 4.40
C LEU A 20 14.62 9.32 4.57
N ASP A 21 15.69 10.10 4.81
CA ASP A 21 15.62 11.56 4.84
C ASP A 21 15.23 12.13 3.47
N LYS A 22 15.76 11.53 2.39
CA LYS A 22 15.40 11.92 1.02
C LYS A 22 13.94 11.59 0.72
N LEU A 23 13.44 10.42 1.13
CA LEU A 23 12.04 10.06 0.98
C LEU A 23 11.14 11.06 1.74
N LYS A 24 11.47 11.37 3.01
CA LYS A 24 10.72 12.35 3.79
C LYS A 24 10.63 13.70 3.08
N LYS A 25 11.77 14.22 2.59
CA LYS A 25 11.84 15.47 1.84
C LYS A 25 11.03 15.40 0.53
N LEU A 26 11.10 14.27 -0.17
CA LEU A 26 10.35 14.06 -1.42
C LEU A 26 8.84 14.07 -1.18
N CYS A 27 8.35 13.36 -0.17
CA CYS A 27 6.94 13.36 0.21
C CYS A 27 6.45 14.75 0.59
N ILE A 28 7.26 15.52 1.35
CA ILE A 28 6.93 16.90 1.71
C ILE A 28 6.86 17.79 0.47
N ALA A 29 7.83 17.69 -0.42
CA ALA A 29 7.85 18.46 -1.68
C ALA A 29 6.67 18.10 -2.59
N ALA A 30 6.22 16.83 -2.54
CA ALA A 30 5.05 16.36 -3.29
C ALA A 30 3.70 16.78 -2.67
N GLY A 31 3.70 17.49 -1.55
CA GLY A 31 2.50 18.06 -0.94
C GLY A 31 1.82 17.19 0.11
N ILE A 32 2.49 16.17 0.67
CA ILE A 32 1.87 15.33 1.70
C ILE A 32 1.40 16.13 2.92
N LYS A 33 2.07 17.26 3.22
CA LYS A 33 1.71 18.15 4.32
C LYS A 33 0.53 19.08 4.03
N ASP A 34 0.09 19.15 2.78
CA ASP A 34 -1.06 19.96 2.37
C ASP A 34 -2.37 19.17 2.49
N ILE A 35 -2.29 17.88 2.82
CA ILE A 35 -3.43 17.00 3.04
C ILE A 35 -3.90 17.17 4.49
N ASP A 36 -5.15 17.55 4.68
CA ASP A 36 -5.79 17.56 6.00
C ASP A 36 -6.00 16.13 6.48
N MET A 37 -5.18 15.70 7.47
CA MET A 37 -5.21 14.33 8.03
C MET A 37 -5.72 14.27 9.46
N GLU A 38 -6.01 15.39 10.11
CA GLU A 38 -6.39 15.44 11.52
C GLU A 38 -7.59 14.53 11.82
N GLY A 39 -7.40 13.53 12.68
CA GLY A 39 -8.41 12.56 13.09
C GLY A 39 -8.86 11.57 12.02
N LYS A 40 -8.23 11.56 10.84
CA LYS A 40 -8.62 10.72 9.68
C LYS A 40 -7.87 9.42 9.63
N PHE A 41 -8.53 8.35 9.19
CA PHE A 41 -7.91 7.07 8.88
C PHE A 41 -7.15 7.15 7.56
N VAL A 42 -5.87 6.77 7.57
CA VAL A 42 -4.99 6.82 6.40
C VAL A 42 -4.55 5.41 6.03
N ALA A 43 -5.10 4.86 4.96
CA ALA A 43 -4.69 3.57 4.43
C ALA A 43 -3.39 3.72 3.61
N ILE A 44 -2.29 3.15 4.11
CA ILE A 44 -1.03 3.05 3.37
C ILE A 44 -1.00 1.67 2.72
N LYS A 45 -1.38 1.62 1.44
CA LYS A 45 -1.43 0.39 0.66
C LYS A 45 -0.04 0.02 0.16
N MET A 46 0.40 -1.16 0.53
CA MET A 46 1.67 -1.69 0.06
C MET A 46 1.63 -3.21 -0.04
N HIS A 47 2.65 -3.81 -0.62
CA HIS A 47 2.85 -5.24 -0.67
C HIS A 47 3.87 -5.63 0.41
N PHE A 48 3.50 -6.53 1.32
CA PHE A 48 4.34 -6.94 2.46
C PHE A 48 5.46 -7.93 2.10
N GLY A 49 5.66 -8.21 0.82
CA GLY A 49 6.60 -9.23 0.35
C GLY A 49 5.97 -10.62 0.30
N GLU A 50 6.77 -11.60 -0.05
CA GLU A 50 6.45 -13.01 0.01
C GLU A 50 7.62 -13.74 0.66
N LEU A 51 7.36 -14.78 1.45
CA LEU A 51 8.43 -15.48 2.17
C LEU A 51 9.48 -16.05 1.20
N GLY A 52 10.75 -15.81 1.52
CA GLY A 52 11.88 -16.20 0.67
C GLY A 52 12.24 -15.20 -0.43
N ASN A 53 11.41 -14.21 -0.72
CA ASN A 53 11.72 -13.15 -1.68
C ASN A 53 12.14 -11.87 -0.94
N MET A 54 13.33 -11.38 -1.22
CA MET A 54 13.89 -10.18 -0.59
C MET A 54 13.68 -8.89 -1.41
N ALA A 55 13.08 -8.99 -2.60
CA ALA A 55 12.84 -7.85 -3.50
C ALA A 55 11.48 -7.19 -3.22
N PHE A 56 11.36 -6.53 -2.07
CA PHE A 56 10.20 -5.73 -1.66
C PHE A 56 10.64 -4.46 -0.95
N LEU A 57 9.74 -3.47 -0.82
CA LEU A 57 10.01 -2.27 -0.03
C LEU A 57 10.20 -2.61 1.44
N ARG A 58 11.27 -2.08 2.04
CA ARG A 58 11.58 -2.34 3.45
C ARG A 58 10.61 -1.61 4.39
N PRO A 59 10.34 -2.14 5.59
CA PRO A 59 9.48 -1.51 6.60
C PRO A 59 9.87 -0.07 6.95
N ASN A 60 11.15 0.25 6.85
CA ASN A 60 11.68 1.60 7.08
C ASN A 60 11.03 2.67 6.18
N TYR A 61 10.73 2.34 4.93
CA TYR A 61 10.03 3.27 4.02
C TYR A 61 8.60 3.49 4.45
N ALA A 62 7.90 2.42 4.86
CA ALA A 62 6.55 2.51 5.41
C ALA A 62 6.52 3.37 6.67
N LYS A 63 7.51 3.21 7.56
CA LYS A 63 7.65 4.03 8.77
C LYS A 63 7.74 5.52 8.46
N VAL A 64 8.54 5.94 7.48
CA VAL A 64 8.66 7.36 7.11
C VAL A 64 7.31 7.95 6.70
N VAL A 65 6.54 7.20 5.90
CA VAL A 65 5.21 7.66 5.45
C VAL A 65 4.22 7.68 6.61
N ALA A 66 4.21 6.64 7.45
CA ALA A 66 3.34 6.57 8.62
C ALA A 66 3.65 7.70 9.63
N ASP A 67 4.92 7.99 9.88
CA ASP A 67 5.33 9.09 10.76
C ASP A 67 4.87 10.45 10.21
N LEU A 68 4.99 10.68 8.89
CA LEU A 68 4.49 11.90 8.25
C LEU A 68 2.96 12.07 8.39
N CYS A 69 2.20 10.98 8.31
CA CYS A 69 0.76 11.02 8.54
C CYS A 69 0.44 11.36 10.00
N LYS A 70 1.14 10.73 10.94
CA LYS A 70 0.97 11.01 12.38
C LYS A 70 1.38 12.43 12.78
N GLU A 71 2.45 12.99 12.18
CA GLU A 71 2.86 14.37 12.37
C GLU A 71 1.74 15.37 12.03
N GLN A 72 0.71 14.93 11.27
CA GLN A 72 -0.46 15.72 10.87
C GLN A 72 -1.75 15.28 11.57
N GLY A 73 -1.66 14.53 12.66
CA GLY A 73 -2.83 14.06 13.41
C GLY A 73 -3.59 12.90 12.74
N GLY A 74 -3.08 12.32 11.66
CA GLY A 74 -3.68 11.18 10.98
C GLY A 74 -3.51 9.86 11.75
N LEU A 75 -4.40 8.91 11.48
CA LEU A 75 -4.42 7.56 12.03
C LEU A 75 -4.00 6.54 10.94
N PRO A 76 -2.68 6.42 10.65
CA PRO A 76 -2.23 5.53 9.58
C PRO A 76 -2.27 4.07 9.98
N PHE A 77 -2.59 3.23 8.98
CA PHE A 77 -2.42 1.79 9.04
C PHE A 77 -1.86 1.27 7.71
N LEU A 78 -1.09 0.18 7.76
CA LEU A 78 -0.62 -0.52 6.56
C LEU A 78 -1.68 -1.53 6.14
N THR A 79 -1.89 -1.66 4.83
CA THR A 79 -2.89 -2.59 4.30
C THR A 79 -2.47 -3.25 2.99
N ASP A 80 -2.98 -4.45 2.77
CA ASP A 80 -3.01 -5.23 1.54
C ASP A 80 -4.22 -6.16 1.61
N CYS A 81 -4.72 -6.65 0.48
CA CYS A 81 -5.72 -7.71 0.46
C CYS A 81 -5.08 -9.08 0.28
N ASN A 82 -5.81 -10.13 0.66
CA ASN A 82 -5.39 -11.52 0.51
C ASN A 82 -5.16 -11.88 -0.96
N THR A 83 -4.42 -12.96 -1.21
CA THR A 83 -4.06 -13.36 -2.58
C THR A 83 -4.49 -14.79 -2.88
N LEU A 84 -4.86 -15.02 -4.15
CA LEU A 84 -5.23 -16.35 -4.67
C LEU A 84 -4.01 -17.25 -4.91
N TYR A 85 -2.83 -16.66 -5.04
CA TYR A 85 -1.61 -17.41 -5.36
C TYR A 85 -1.26 -18.44 -4.27
N PRO A 86 -0.70 -19.61 -4.64
CA PRO A 86 -0.10 -20.50 -3.68
C PRO A 86 1.10 -19.82 -3.00
N GLY A 87 0.91 -19.33 -1.79
CA GLY A 87 1.88 -18.55 -1.02
C GLY A 87 1.39 -18.33 0.40
N SER A 88 2.00 -17.37 1.10
CA SER A 88 1.79 -17.13 2.52
C SER A 88 0.79 -15.99 2.80
N ARG A 89 -0.12 -15.68 1.87
CA ARG A 89 -1.04 -14.54 2.01
C ARG A 89 -2.48 -14.88 1.58
N LYS A 90 -2.93 -16.15 1.81
CA LYS A 90 -4.25 -16.64 1.37
C LYS A 90 -5.40 -16.23 2.28
N ASN A 91 -5.11 -15.89 3.52
CA ASN A 91 -6.05 -15.45 4.55
C ASN A 91 -5.32 -14.48 5.49
N ALA A 92 -6.07 -13.72 6.29
CA ALA A 92 -5.49 -12.67 7.12
C ALA A 92 -4.44 -13.18 8.11
N LEU A 93 -4.57 -14.38 8.65
CA LEU A 93 -3.60 -14.90 9.63
C LEU A 93 -2.26 -15.20 8.97
N GLU A 94 -2.26 -15.97 7.88
CA GLU A 94 -1.05 -16.25 7.09
C GLU A 94 -0.44 -14.97 6.53
N HIS A 95 -1.28 -14.02 6.09
CA HIS A 95 -0.84 -12.75 5.54
C HIS A 95 -0.15 -11.87 6.60
N LEU A 96 -0.71 -11.80 7.81
CA LEU A 96 -0.08 -11.09 8.94
C LEU A 96 1.22 -11.78 9.38
N ASP A 97 1.26 -13.12 9.42
CA ASP A 97 2.49 -13.86 9.71
C ASP A 97 3.57 -13.57 8.67
N CYS A 98 3.21 -13.58 7.38
CA CYS A 98 4.11 -13.21 6.28
C CYS A 98 4.64 -11.78 6.44
N ALA A 99 3.77 -10.82 6.74
CA ALA A 99 4.14 -9.43 6.99
C ALA A 99 5.13 -9.32 8.16
N ASN A 100 4.82 -9.97 9.29
CA ASN A 100 5.68 -9.99 10.48
C ASN A 100 7.06 -10.59 10.20
N LEU A 101 7.13 -11.72 9.50
CA LEU A 101 8.38 -12.40 9.14
C LEU A 101 9.23 -11.56 8.16
N ASN A 102 8.58 -10.75 7.31
CA ASN A 102 9.24 -9.77 6.44
C ASN A 102 9.56 -8.44 7.16
N GLY A 103 9.31 -8.36 8.47
CA GLY A 103 9.68 -7.25 9.34
C GLY A 103 8.64 -6.13 9.43
N PHE A 104 7.44 -6.31 8.88
CA PHE A 104 6.35 -5.34 9.02
C PHE A 104 5.56 -5.64 10.30
N ASN A 105 5.64 -4.78 11.27
CA ASN A 105 4.87 -4.82 12.52
C ASN A 105 4.84 -3.44 13.17
N THR A 106 4.10 -3.30 14.26
CA THR A 106 3.93 -2.02 14.95
C THR A 106 5.22 -1.43 15.51
N ILE A 107 6.21 -2.25 15.82
CA ILE A 107 7.52 -1.79 16.35
C ILE A 107 8.34 -1.19 15.22
N THR A 108 8.41 -1.84 14.06
CA THR A 108 9.25 -1.44 12.94
C THR A 108 8.64 -0.33 12.09
N THR A 109 7.32 -0.33 11.94
CA THR A 109 6.60 0.63 11.07
C THR A 109 5.90 1.74 11.84
N GLY A 110 5.67 1.52 13.14
CA GLY A 110 5.01 2.50 14.00
C GLY A 110 3.48 2.53 13.87
N CYS A 111 2.86 1.71 13.03
CA CYS A 111 1.41 1.64 12.86
C CYS A 111 0.91 0.19 12.73
N GLN A 112 -0.40 0.01 12.85
CA GLN A 112 -1.04 -1.30 12.76
C GLN A 112 -1.05 -1.81 11.31
N ILE A 113 -1.22 -3.13 11.15
CA ILE A 113 -1.52 -3.77 9.87
C ILE A 113 -2.96 -4.26 9.91
N ILE A 114 -3.74 -3.91 8.90
CA ILE A 114 -5.11 -4.37 8.71
C ILE A 114 -5.19 -5.00 7.33
N ILE A 115 -5.61 -6.27 7.26
CA ILE A 115 -5.86 -6.94 5.99
C ILE A 115 -7.19 -6.44 5.43
N GLY A 116 -7.13 -5.82 4.25
CA GLY A 116 -8.18 -4.98 3.71
C GLY A 116 -9.50 -5.69 3.44
N ASP A 117 -9.45 -6.99 3.07
CA ASP A 117 -10.57 -7.85 2.71
C ASP A 117 -10.93 -8.89 3.80
N GLY A 118 -10.48 -8.65 5.04
CA GLY A 118 -10.85 -9.43 6.21
C GLY A 118 -10.21 -10.82 6.28
N LEU A 119 -10.75 -11.65 7.18
CA LEU A 119 -10.15 -12.95 7.53
C LEU A 119 -10.01 -13.90 6.33
N ARG A 120 -11.04 -13.96 5.48
CA ARG A 120 -11.14 -14.92 4.36
C ARG A 120 -11.04 -14.28 2.98
N GLY A 121 -10.82 -12.96 2.90
CA GLY A 121 -10.78 -12.24 1.63
C GLY A 121 -12.15 -11.94 1.03
N THR A 122 -13.20 -11.91 1.84
CA THR A 122 -14.61 -11.72 1.43
C THR A 122 -15.28 -10.54 2.12
N ASP A 123 -14.53 -9.76 2.88
CA ASP A 123 -15.02 -8.51 3.48
C ASP A 123 -14.74 -7.36 2.52
N GLU A 124 -15.79 -6.95 1.78
CA GLU A 124 -15.63 -6.13 0.59
C GLU A 124 -16.79 -5.16 0.36
N VAL A 125 -16.52 -4.12 -0.41
CA VAL A 125 -17.49 -3.16 -0.92
C VAL A 125 -17.52 -3.24 -2.44
N GLU A 126 -18.71 -3.36 -3.02
CA GLU A 126 -18.89 -3.29 -4.46
C GLU A 126 -18.88 -1.83 -4.93
N VAL A 127 -17.96 -1.51 -5.84
CA VAL A 127 -17.77 -0.16 -6.38
C VAL A 127 -18.02 -0.15 -7.88
N PRO A 128 -18.87 0.77 -8.41
CA PRO A 128 -19.10 0.87 -9.85
C PRO A 128 -17.85 1.34 -10.59
N VAL A 129 -17.51 0.66 -11.70
CA VAL A 129 -16.43 1.06 -12.61
C VAL A 129 -17.00 1.93 -13.71
N VAL A 130 -16.84 3.25 -13.59
CA VAL A 130 -17.33 4.22 -14.56
C VAL A 130 -16.64 4.01 -15.91
N ASN A 131 -17.46 3.85 -16.98
CA ASN A 131 -16.99 3.57 -18.34
C ASN A 131 -16.18 2.25 -18.48
N GLY A 132 -16.31 1.33 -17.54
CA GLY A 132 -15.70 0.01 -17.65
C GLY A 132 -16.20 -0.74 -18.88
N GLU A 133 -15.32 -1.20 -19.75
CA GLU A 133 -15.66 -1.96 -20.94
C GLU A 133 -16.02 -3.40 -20.55
N TYR A 134 -15.17 -4.07 -19.82
CA TYR A 134 -15.30 -5.48 -19.45
C TYR A 134 -15.88 -5.66 -18.05
N CYS A 135 -15.44 -4.86 -17.08
CA CYS A 135 -15.93 -4.91 -15.70
C CYS A 135 -16.83 -3.72 -15.42
N LYS A 136 -18.03 -3.97 -14.88
CA LYS A 136 -18.97 -2.92 -14.49
C LYS A 136 -18.85 -2.54 -13.02
N THR A 137 -18.36 -3.46 -12.20
CA THR A 137 -18.11 -3.27 -10.77
C THR A 137 -16.76 -3.84 -10.37
N ALA A 138 -16.21 -3.36 -9.26
CA ALA A 138 -15.02 -3.88 -8.62
C ALA A 138 -15.33 -4.16 -7.13
N LEU A 139 -14.84 -5.28 -6.63
CA LEU A 139 -14.96 -5.67 -5.23
C LEU A 139 -13.69 -5.23 -4.49
N ILE A 140 -13.79 -4.20 -3.68
CA ILE A 140 -12.65 -3.59 -2.97
C ILE A 140 -12.70 -3.96 -1.49
N GLY A 141 -11.56 -4.30 -0.91
CA GLY A 141 -11.46 -4.64 0.51
C GLY A 141 -12.04 -3.54 1.40
N HIS A 142 -12.92 -3.93 2.33
CA HIS A 142 -13.76 -3.02 3.12
C HIS A 142 -12.92 -2.03 3.94
N ALA A 143 -11.88 -2.50 4.63
CA ALA A 143 -11.03 -1.61 5.44
C ALA A 143 -10.31 -0.54 4.59
N ILE A 144 -10.11 -0.77 3.29
CA ILE A 144 -9.55 0.23 2.38
C ILE A 144 -10.59 1.29 2.04
N MET A 145 -11.85 0.87 1.87
CA MET A 145 -12.98 1.78 1.57
C MET A 145 -13.41 2.62 2.78
N ASP A 146 -13.17 2.13 4.00
CA ASP A 146 -13.44 2.86 5.24
C ASP A 146 -12.42 3.96 5.53
N ALA A 147 -11.29 3.96 4.84
CA ALA A 147 -10.26 4.97 5.04
C ALA A 147 -10.64 6.30 4.37
N ASP A 148 -10.37 7.41 5.06
CA ASP A 148 -10.59 8.77 4.55
C ASP A 148 -9.54 9.16 3.50
N ILE A 149 -8.31 8.63 3.65
CA ILE A 149 -7.16 8.95 2.82
C ILE A 149 -6.46 7.65 2.40
N PHE A 150 -6.09 7.60 1.12
CA PHE A 150 -5.39 6.47 0.54
C PHE A 150 -4.02 6.88 0.01
N ILE A 151 -2.96 6.18 0.44
CA ILE A 151 -1.58 6.36 -0.03
C ILE A 151 -1.08 5.04 -0.60
N SER A 152 -0.71 5.02 -1.89
CA SER A 152 -0.09 3.84 -2.50
C SER A 152 1.43 3.91 -2.38
N LEU A 153 2.01 3.04 -1.55
CA LEU A 153 3.46 2.87 -1.40
C LEU A 153 3.90 1.62 -2.16
N SER A 154 4.39 1.82 -3.39
CA SER A 154 4.53 0.75 -4.36
C SER A 154 5.98 0.42 -4.70
N HIS A 155 6.31 -0.87 -4.74
CA HIS A 155 7.53 -1.38 -5.32
C HIS A 155 7.41 -1.45 -6.84
N PHE A 156 8.36 -0.86 -7.54
CA PHE A 156 8.44 -0.90 -9.00
C PHE A 156 9.28 -2.10 -9.45
N LYS A 157 8.72 -2.95 -10.31
CA LYS A 157 9.42 -4.16 -10.80
C LYS A 157 8.87 -4.65 -12.14
N GLY A 158 9.62 -5.50 -12.83
CA GLY A 158 9.10 -6.29 -13.95
C GLY A 158 7.98 -7.24 -13.50
N HIS A 159 7.07 -7.56 -14.42
CA HIS A 159 5.98 -8.50 -14.18
C HIS A 159 5.69 -9.30 -15.45
N GLU A 160 5.60 -10.63 -15.33
CA GLU A 160 5.45 -11.56 -16.45
C GLU A 160 4.18 -11.33 -17.28
N ALA A 161 3.03 -11.08 -16.61
CA ALA A 161 1.75 -10.94 -17.29
C ALA A 161 1.45 -9.49 -17.73
N THR A 162 1.95 -8.47 -17.00
CA THR A 162 1.62 -7.06 -17.25
C THR A 162 2.81 -6.24 -17.75
N GLY A 163 3.94 -6.90 -18.05
CA GLY A 163 5.21 -6.29 -18.42
C GLY A 163 5.87 -5.59 -17.25
N PHE A 164 5.09 -4.87 -16.44
CA PHE A 164 5.59 -4.10 -15.32
C PHE A 164 4.55 -3.96 -14.20
N GLY A 165 5.00 -3.99 -12.95
CA GLY A 165 4.21 -3.79 -11.74
C GLY A 165 4.68 -2.56 -10.97
N GLY A 166 3.76 -1.66 -10.65
CA GLY A 166 3.98 -0.44 -9.88
C GLY A 166 2.69 -0.02 -9.20
N ALA A 167 2.44 1.29 -9.11
CA ALA A 167 1.27 1.84 -8.40
C ALA A 167 -0.06 1.30 -8.95
N LEU A 168 -0.25 1.31 -10.28
CA LEU A 168 -1.49 0.82 -10.90
C LEU A 168 -1.79 -0.63 -10.54
N LYS A 169 -0.77 -1.52 -10.60
CA LYS A 169 -0.94 -2.92 -10.21
C LYS A 169 -1.14 -3.08 -8.70
N ASN A 170 -0.40 -2.33 -7.89
CA ASN A 170 -0.55 -2.36 -6.43
C ASN A 170 -1.95 -1.94 -5.98
N ILE A 171 -2.56 -0.99 -6.68
CA ILE A 171 -3.95 -0.56 -6.44
C ILE A 171 -4.92 -1.58 -7.04
N GLY A 172 -4.86 -1.81 -8.36
CA GLY A 172 -5.86 -2.59 -9.07
C GLY A 172 -5.99 -4.05 -8.62
N MET A 173 -4.86 -4.69 -8.29
CA MET A 173 -4.89 -6.08 -7.78
C MET A 173 -4.84 -6.15 -6.27
N GLY A 174 -4.15 -5.25 -5.62
CA GLY A 174 -3.90 -5.34 -4.20
C GLY A 174 -4.95 -4.67 -3.31
N CYS A 175 -5.89 -3.91 -3.88
CA CYS A 175 -7.08 -3.42 -3.17
C CYS A 175 -8.31 -4.29 -3.45
N GLY A 176 -8.26 -5.11 -4.51
CA GLY A 176 -9.33 -6.07 -4.81
C GLY A 176 -9.40 -7.15 -3.75
N SER A 177 -10.63 -7.50 -3.35
CA SER A 177 -10.87 -8.65 -2.48
C SER A 177 -10.56 -9.97 -3.19
N LEU A 178 -10.42 -11.04 -2.43
CA LEU A 178 -10.21 -12.37 -3.01
C LEU A 178 -11.38 -12.80 -3.89
N SER A 179 -12.60 -12.36 -3.59
CA SER A 179 -13.81 -12.61 -4.39
C SER A 179 -13.71 -12.03 -5.81
N LEU A 180 -13.07 -10.86 -5.98
CA LEU A 180 -12.86 -10.24 -7.30
C LEU A 180 -12.08 -11.14 -8.25
N ILE A 181 -11.21 -11.99 -7.72
CA ILE A 181 -10.32 -12.85 -8.51
C ILE A 181 -11.03 -14.15 -8.94
N HIS A 182 -12.20 -14.44 -8.39
CA HIS A 182 -13.01 -15.62 -8.67
C HIS A 182 -14.14 -15.37 -9.70
N ILE A 183 -14.18 -14.19 -10.32
CA ILE A 183 -15.16 -13.85 -11.36
C ILE A 183 -14.72 -14.40 -12.72
#